data_15a1468598113ac1bc59eac49ed47cf8
#
_entry.id   15a1468598113ac1bc59eac49ed47cf8
#
_cell.length_a   1.000
_cell.length_b   1.000
_cell.length_c   1.000
_cell.angle_alpha   90.00
_cell.angle_beta   90.00
_cell.angle_gamma   90.00
#
_symmetry.space_group_name_H-M   'P 1'
#
loop_
_entity.id
_entity.type
_entity.pdbx_description
1 polymer ?
#
loop_
_entity_poly.entity_id
_entity_poly.type
_entity_poly.pdbx_seq_one_letter_code
_entity_poly.pdbx_strand_id
1 'polypeptide(L)'
;MNQRNALMTVIGAGSYGTALAITLARNGHEVVLWGHDPEHIATLERDRCNAAFLPDVPFPDTLHLESDLATVLAASRNILVVVPSHVFGEVLRQIKPLMRPDARLVWATKGLEAETGRLLQDVAREALGDQIPLAVISGPTFAKELAAGLPTAISLASTDQTFADDLQQLLHCGKSFRVYSNPDFIGVQLGGAVKNVIAIGAGMSDGIGFGANARTALITRGLAEMSRLGAALGADPATFMGMAGL
;
A
#
# COMPACT_ATOMS: atom_id res chain seq x y z
N MET A 1 24.46 -9.70 16.28
CA MET A 1 23.02 -9.84 15.95
C MET A 1 22.91 -10.70 14.71
N ASN A 2 22.26 -11.85 14.78
CA ASN A 2 22.00 -12.68 13.59
C ASN A 2 21.13 -11.84 12.66
N GLN A 3 21.61 -11.57 11.43
CA GLN A 3 20.76 -11.04 10.35
C GLN A 3 19.67 -12.09 10.07
N ARG A 4 18.53 -11.93 10.75
CA ARG A 4 17.33 -12.67 10.36
C ARG A 4 16.97 -12.17 8.98
N ASN A 5 16.90 -13.03 7.99
CA ASN A 5 16.42 -12.70 6.66
C ASN A 5 14.95 -12.30 6.78
N ALA A 6 14.70 -11.01 6.98
CA ALA A 6 13.33 -10.50 6.95
C ALA A 6 12.75 -10.77 5.56
N LEU A 7 11.53 -11.29 5.53
CA LEU A 7 10.84 -11.61 4.29
C LEU A 7 10.31 -10.34 3.62
N MET A 8 9.94 -9.34 4.39
CA MET A 8 9.41 -8.05 3.93
C MET A 8 9.94 -6.90 4.79
N THR A 9 10.44 -5.87 4.13
CA THR A 9 10.68 -4.56 4.73
C THR A 9 9.51 -3.64 4.43
N VAL A 10 8.92 -3.02 5.45
CA VAL A 10 7.82 -2.05 5.31
C VAL A 10 8.33 -0.65 5.64
N ILE A 11 8.24 0.26 4.68
CA ILE A 11 8.66 1.65 4.79
C ILE A 11 7.42 2.53 5.04
N GLY A 12 7.29 3.02 6.27
CA GLY A 12 6.19 3.87 6.72
C GLY A 12 5.42 3.30 7.90
N ALA A 13 5.71 3.80 9.12
CA ALA A 13 5.10 3.37 10.38
C ALA A 13 3.81 4.14 10.73
N GLY A 14 3.06 4.60 9.72
CA GLY A 14 1.72 5.15 9.89
C GLY A 14 0.67 4.05 10.09
N SER A 15 -0.62 4.42 10.14
CA SER A 15 -1.69 3.46 10.42
C SER A 15 -1.74 2.30 9.42
N TYR A 16 -1.66 2.58 8.12
CA TYR A 16 -1.78 1.56 7.09
C TYR A 16 -0.53 0.68 6.95
N GLY A 17 0.67 1.28 7.02
CA GLY A 17 1.92 0.51 7.01
C GLY A 17 2.05 -0.41 8.21
N THR A 18 1.69 0.07 9.41
CA THR A 18 1.64 -0.75 10.61
C THR A 18 0.62 -1.90 10.47
N ALA A 19 -0.57 -1.64 9.93
CA ALA A 19 -1.59 -2.67 9.74
C ALA A 19 -1.14 -3.77 8.78
N LEU A 20 -0.49 -3.42 7.67
CA LEU A 20 0.08 -4.38 6.72
C LEU A 20 1.23 -5.18 7.35
N ALA A 21 2.12 -4.52 8.09
CA ALA A 21 3.20 -5.18 8.81
C ALA A 21 2.69 -6.20 9.84
N ILE A 22 1.67 -5.84 10.62
CA ILE A 22 0.99 -6.76 11.55
C ILE A 22 0.38 -7.95 10.82
N THR A 23 -0.30 -7.71 9.69
CA THR A 23 -0.94 -8.77 8.91
C THR A 23 0.08 -9.78 8.39
N LEU A 24 1.19 -9.30 7.83
CA LEU A 24 2.30 -10.14 7.37
C LEU A 24 2.94 -10.93 8.52
N ALA A 25 3.19 -10.27 9.64
CA ALA A 25 3.80 -10.90 10.81
C ALA A 25 2.89 -11.99 11.44
N ARG A 26 1.57 -11.76 11.48
CA ARG A 26 0.59 -12.77 11.91
C ARG A 26 0.54 -14.00 11.00
N ASN A 27 0.94 -13.86 9.74
CA ASN A 27 1.12 -14.99 8.82
C ASN A 27 2.41 -15.79 9.06
N GLY A 28 3.17 -15.44 10.09
CA GLY A 28 4.41 -16.12 10.45
C GLY A 28 5.63 -15.61 9.68
N HIS A 29 5.50 -14.49 8.95
CA HIS A 29 6.61 -13.87 8.24
C HIS A 29 7.43 -12.98 9.17
N GLU A 30 8.74 -12.95 8.97
CA GLU A 30 9.61 -11.95 9.59
C GLU A 30 9.43 -10.63 8.85
N VAL A 31 9.06 -9.59 9.56
CA VAL A 31 8.79 -8.26 8.99
C VAL A 31 9.59 -7.21 9.74
N VAL A 32 10.21 -6.30 9.01
CA VAL A 32 10.84 -5.12 9.61
C VAL A 32 10.05 -3.88 9.19
N LEU A 33 9.56 -3.14 10.18
CA LEU A 33 8.82 -1.88 9.98
C LEU A 33 9.73 -0.71 10.28
N TRP A 34 9.89 0.17 9.28
CA TRP A 34 10.65 1.40 9.40
C TRP A 34 9.74 2.63 9.46
N GLY A 35 10.12 3.59 10.29
CA GLY A 35 9.55 4.93 10.35
C GLY A 35 10.64 6.00 10.38
N HIS A 36 10.33 7.17 9.83
CA HIS A 36 11.28 8.29 9.73
C HIS A 36 11.59 8.99 11.06
N ASP A 37 10.75 8.77 12.07
CA ASP A 37 10.91 9.34 13.41
C ASP A 37 11.47 8.28 14.38
N PRO A 38 12.72 8.40 14.81
CA PRO A 38 13.33 7.43 15.72
C PRO A 38 12.66 7.35 17.09
N GLU A 39 12.12 8.47 17.61
CA GLU A 39 11.43 8.49 18.91
C GLU A 39 10.11 7.73 18.82
N HIS A 40 9.39 7.90 17.71
CA HIS A 40 8.19 7.11 17.44
C HIS A 40 8.52 5.62 17.36
N ILE A 41 9.54 5.22 16.60
CA ILE A 41 9.98 3.82 16.49
C ILE A 41 10.39 3.25 17.86
N ALA A 42 11.14 3.99 18.66
CA ALA A 42 11.48 3.57 20.04
C ALA A 42 10.24 3.36 20.92
N THR A 43 9.25 4.21 20.76
CA THR A 43 7.94 4.06 21.45
C THR A 43 7.20 2.79 21.01
N LEU A 44 7.16 2.52 19.69
CA LEU A 44 6.54 1.31 19.16
C LEU A 44 7.24 0.04 19.65
N GLU A 45 8.58 0.06 19.74
CA GLU A 45 9.36 -1.09 20.23
C GLU A 45 9.10 -1.35 21.72
N ARG A 46 9.09 -0.29 22.54
CA ARG A 46 8.80 -0.39 23.98
C ARG A 46 7.40 -0.90 24.26
N ASP A 47 6.40 -0.34 23.58
CA ASP A 47 4.99 -0.55 23.88
C ASP A 47 4.41 -1.76 23.13
N ARG A 48 5.13 -2.27 22.13
CA ARG A 48 4.71 -3.36 21.25
C ARG A 48 3.33 -3.15 20.65
N CYS A 49 2.97 -1.89 20.39
CA CYS A 49 1.76 -1.46 19.71
C CYS A 49 1.94 -0.07 19.12
N ASN A 50 1.09 0.32 18.18
CA ASN A 50 1.05 1.68 17.63
C ASN A 50 -0.17 2.42 18.18
N ALA A 51 -0.12 2.81 19.44
CA ALA A 51 -1.27 3.43 20.13
C ALA A 51 -1.77 4.73 19.46
N ALA A 52 -0.87 5.47 18.79
CA ALA A 52 -1.22 6.71 18.10
C ALA A 52 -2.11 6.48 16.86
N PHE A 53 -1.90 5.38 16.13
CA PHE A 53 -2.59 5.12 14.86
C PHE A 53 -3.49 3.89 14.88
N LEU A 54 -3.16 2.88 15.68
CA LEU A 54 -3.88 1.61 15.82
C LEU A 54 -3.93 1.19 17.29
N PRO A 55 -4.71 1.89 18.12
CA PRO A 55 -4.83 1.55 19.54
C PRO A 55 -5.33 0.11 19.70
N ASP A 56 -4.90 -0.55 20.76
CA ASP A 56 -5.34 -1.88 21.19
C ASP A 56 -4.97 -3.04 20.25
N VAL A 57 -4.03 -2.84 19.32
CA VAL A 57 -3.54 -3.90 18.43
C VAL A 57 -2.08 -4.23 18.78
N PRO A 58 -1.82 -5.35 19.50
CA PRO A 58 -0.46 -5.75 19.84
C PRO A 58 0.31 -6.24 18.61
N PHE A 59 1.62 -5.98 18.62
CA PHE A 59 2.51 -6.46 17.59
C PHE A 59 2.86 -7.94 17.79
N PRO A 60 2.80 -8.78 16.73
CA PRO A 60 3.35 -10.13 16.76
C PRO A 60 4.87 -10.11 17.02
N ASP A 61 5.40 -11.20 17.58
CA ASP A 61 6.83 -11.32 17.91
C ASP A 61 7.73 -11.25 16.66
N THR A 62 7.22 -11.65 15.50
CA THR A 62 7.90 -11.58 14.19
C THR A 62 7.88 -10.21 13.55
N LEU A 63 7.27 -9.20 14.19
CA LEU A 63 7.34 -7.80 13.76
C LEU A 63 8.45 -7.07 14.51
N HIS A 64 9.49 -6.70 13.77
CA HIS A 64 10.64 -5.95 14.24
C HIS A 64 10.54 -4.48 13.84
N LEU A 65 11.02 -3.60 14.70
CA LEU A 65 11.04 -2.16 14.48
C LEU A 65 12.49 -1.73 14.22
N GLU A 66 12.69 -0.80 13.29
CA GLU A 66 14.03 -0.29 12.98
C GLU A 66 13.93 1.18 12.50
N SER A 67 14.80 2.03 12.98
CA SER A 67 14.87 3.43 12.58
C SER A 67 16.01 3.72 11.59
N ASP A 68 17.02 2.84 11.51
CA ASP A 68 18.10 2.97 10.54
C ASP A 68 17.68 2.42 9.16
N LEU A 69 17.59 3.31 8.19
CA LEU A 69 17.11 2.97 6.84
C LEU A 69 18.04 1.99 6.11
N ALA A 70 19.34 2.08 6.31
CA ALA A 70 20.30 1.17 5.68
C ALA A 70 20.15 -0.26 6.19
N THR A 71 20.00 -0.42 7.49
CA THR A 71 19.75 -1.72 8.14
C THR A 71 18.47 -2.36 7.64
N VAL A 72 17.41 -1.59 7.55
CA VAL A 72 16.10 -2.06 7.07
C VAL A 72 16.16 -2.56 5.62
N LEU A 73 16.83 -1.80 4.75
CA LEU A 73 16.92 -2.14 3.32
C LEU A 73 17.88 -3.31 3.04
N ALA A 74 18.86 -3.52 3.91
CA ALA A 74 19.71 -4.71 3.86
C ALA A 74 18.99 -6.00 4.29
N ALA A 75 17.92 -5.89 5.09
CA ALA A 75 17.22 -7.01 5.70
C ALA A 75 16.44 -7.86 4.68
N SER A 76 15.84 -7.25 3.65
CA SER A 76 15.02 -7.93 2.67
C SER A 76 15.18 -7.35 1.27
N ARG A 77 15.02 -8.20 0.24
CA ARG A 77 14.88 -7.75 -1.15
C ARG A 77 13.47 -7.20 -1.45
N ASN A 78 12.47 -7.58 -0.66
CA ASN A 78 11.09 -7.15 -0.83
C ASN A 78 10.82 -5.90 -0.01
N ILE A 79 10.58 -4.79 -0.67
CA ILE A 79 10.36 -3.48 -0.05
C ILE A 79 8.93 -3.04 -0.32
N LEU A 80 8.13 -2.92 0.76
CA LEU A 80 6.76 -2.41 0.71
C LEU A 80 6.74 -0.95 1.19
N VAL A 81 6.43 -0.04 0.28
CA VAL A 81 6.35 1.41 0.59
C VAL A 81 4.91 1.79 0.89
N VAL A 82 4.70 2.36 2.08
CA VAL A 82 3.37 2.78 2.58
C VAL A 82 3.49 4.19 3.18
N VAL A 83 3.76 5.15 2.34
CA VAL A 83 3.90 6.56 2.71
C VAL A 83 2.88 7.41 1.95
N PRO A 84 2.58 8.64 2.36
CA PRO A 84 1.75 9.56 1.59
C PRO A 84 2.30 9.81 0.18
N SER A 85 1.42 9.99 -0.82
CA SER A 85 1.84 10.13 -2.22
C SER A 85 2.76 11.34 -2.48
N HIS A 86 2.60 12.42 -1.71
CA HIS A 86 3.41 13.63 -1.86
C HIS A 86 4.88 13.47 -1.42
N VAL A 87 5.20 12.47 -0.58
CA VAL A 87 6.59 12.16 -0.18
C VAL A 87 7.13 10.91 -0.88
N PHE A 88 6.32 10.21 -1.67
CA PHE A 88 6.68 8.92 -2.28
C PHE A 88 7.97 9.01 -3.12
N GLY A 89 8.07 9.99 -4.02
CA GLY A 89 9.24 10.16 -4.87
C GLY A 89 10.51 10.50 -4.08
N GLU A 90 10.39 11.31 -3.02
CA GLU A 90 11.52 11.63 -2.14
C GLU A 90 12.01 10.38 -1.40
N VAL A 91 11.10 9.60 -0.83
CA VAL A 91 11.44 8.33 -0.15
C VAL A 91 12.13 7.38 -1.12
N LEU A 92 11.67 7.25 -2.37
CA LEU A 92 12.33 6.40 -3.37
C LEU A 92 13.76 6.86 -3.67
N ARG A 93 14.00 8.17 -3.78
CA ARG A 93 15.37 8.70 -3.97
C ARG A 93 16.27 8.44 -2.76
N GLN A 94 15.73 8.49 -1.54
CA GLN A 94 16.47 8.17 -0.33
C GLN A 94 16.84 6.68 -0.22
N ILE A 95 15.91 5.78 -0.55
CA ILE A 95 16.15 4.33 -0.44
C ILE A 95 17.02 3.77 -1.57
N LYS A 96 16.99 4.36 -2.76
CA LYS A 96 17.70 3.86 -3.96
C LYS A 96 19.16 3.49 -3.71
N PRO A 97 20.01 4.38 -3.13
CA PRO A 97 21.44 4.08 -2.93
C PRO A 97 21.70 2.98 -1.88
N LEU A 98 20.70 2.64 -1.07
CA LEU A 98 20.78 1.66 0.02
C LEU A 98 20.13 0.32 -0.36
N MET A 99 19.44 0.26 -1.49
CA MET A 99 18.73 -0.95 -1.93
C MET A 99 19.74 -2.04 -2.33
N ARG A 100 19.36 -3.28 -2.06
CA ARG A 100 20.10 -4.46 -2.54
C ARG A 100 20.04 -4.54 -4.08
N PRO A 101 21.04 -5.14 -4.73
CA PRO A 101 21.03 -5.32 -6.18
C PRO A 101 19.86 -6.18 -6.70
N ASP A 102 19.33 -7.07 -5.85
CA ASP A 102 18.20 -7.96 -6.14
C ASP A 102 16.86 -7.42 -5.60
N ALA A 103 16.82 -6.13 -5.21
CA ALA A 103 15.63 -5.52 -4.62
C ALA A 103 14.48 -5.41 -5.61
N ARG A 104 13.28 -5.52 -5.10
CA ARG A 104 12.02 -5.34 -5.82
C ARG A 104 11.04 -4.56 -4.95
N LEU A 105 10.28 -3.68 -5.57
CA LEU A 105 9.46 -2.69 -4.89
C LEU A 105 7.99 -2.96 -5.09
N VAL A 106 7.24 -2.99 -3.98
CA VAL A 106 5.79 -2.91 -3.99
C VAL A 106 5.35 -1.69 -3.19
N TRP A 107 4.26 -1.05 -3.57
CA TRP A 107 3.67 0.02 -2.77
C TRP A 107 2.18 -0.18 -2.53
N ALA A 108 1.73 0.36 -1.40
CA ALA A 108 0.33 0.48 -1.02
C ALA A 108 -0.09 1.96 -0.89
N THR A 109 0.80 2.87 -1.27
CA THR A 109 0.56 4.31 -1.36
C THR A 109 -0.58 4.58 -2.34
N LYS A 110 -1.59 5.32 -1.89
CA LYS A 110 -2.75 5.71 -2.70
C LYS A 110 -2.61 7.16 -3.13
N GLY A 111 -2.93 7.46 -4.38
CA GLY A 111 -2.89 8.82 -4.90
C GLY A 111 -2.02 8.96 -6.14
N LEU A 112 -1.96 10.19 -6.63
CA LEU A 112 -1.10 10.63 -7.71
C LEU A 112 0.02 11.51 -7.13
N GLU A 113 1.07 11.74 -7.91
CA GLU A 113 2.07 12.74 -7.56
C GLU A 113 1.43 14.13 -7.45
N ALA A 114 1.70 14.82 -6.35
CA ALA A 114 0.97 16.04 -6.02
C ALA A 114 1.21 17.20 -7.00
N GLU A 115 2.42 17.31 -7.54
CA GLU A 115 2.82 18.45 -8.39
C GLU A 115 2.40 18.28 -9.85
N THR A 116 2.52 17.06 -10.39
CA THR A 116 2.34 16.80 -11.81
C THR A 116 1.09 15.99 -12.13
N GLY A 117 0.46 15.35 -11.14
CA GLY A 117 -0.67 14.44 -11.34
C GLY A 117 -0.30 13.10 -11.99
N ARG A 118 0.98 12.77 -12.11
CA ARG A 118 1.45 11.50 -12.69
C ARG A 118 1.08 10.30 -11.81
N LEU A 119 1.00 9.14 -12.42
CA LEU A 119 0.93 7.88 -11.71
C LEU A 119 2.23 7.61 -10.93
N LEU A 120 2.13 6.96 -9.78
CA LEU A 120 3.30 6.65 -8.96
C LEU A 120 4.29 5.70 -9.64
N GLN A 121 3.85 4.91 -10.61
CA GLN A 121 4.73 4.09 -11.46
C GLN A 121 5.75 4.94 -12.23
N ASP A 122 5.34 6.10 -12.73
CA ASP A 122 6.23 6.99 -13.50
C ASP A 122 7.26 7.63 -12.57
N VAL A 123 6.82 8.03 -11.38
CA VAL A 123 7.70 8.51 -10.31
C VAL A 123 8.70 7.44 -9.86
N ALA A 124 8.23 6.19 -9.73
CA ALA A 124 9.10 5.07 -9.36
C ALA A 124 10.14 4.77 -10.45
N ARG A 125 9.74 4.77 -11.73
CA ARG A 125 10.66 4.58 -12.85
C ARG A 125 11.71 5.68 -12.94
N GLU A 126 11.29 6.94 -12.78
CA GLU A 126 12.22 8.08 -12.74
C GLU A 126 13.23 7.97 -11.59
N ALA A 127 12.76 7.61 -10.39
CA ALA A 127 13.61 7.51 -9.21
C ALA A 127 14.55 6.29 -9.24
N LEU A 128 14.05 5.11 -9.62
CA LEU A 128 14.73 3.82 -9.44
C LEU A 128 15.34 3.26 -10.73
N GLY A 129 14.82 3.67 -11.89
CA GLY A 129 15.17 3.11 -13.20
C GLY A 129 14.25 1.96 -13.63
N ASP A 130 14.48 1.45 -14.85
CA ASP A 130 13.55 0.52 -15.51
C ASP A 130 13.75 -0.96 -15.13
N GLN A 131 14.85 -1.30 -14.48
CA GLN A 131 15.23 -2.69 -14.23
C GLN A 131 14.62 -3.28 -12.94
N ILE A 132 14.16 -2.44 -12.02
CA ILE A 132 13.60 -2.91 -10.76
C ILE A 132 12.17 -3.41 -10.96
N PRO A 133 11.84 -4.65 -10.55
CA PRO A 133 10.47 -5.13 -10.56
C PRO A 133 9.59 -4.25 -9.67
N LEU A 134 8.49 -3.78 -10.22
CA LEU A 134 7.52 -2.93 -9.53
C LEU A 134 6.19 -3.66 -9.34
N ALA A 135 5.56 -3.44 -8.20
CA ALA A 135 4.21 -3.90 -7.94
C ALA A 135 3.41 -2.85 -7.17
N VAL A 136 2.10 -2.93 -7.26
CA VAL A 136 1.16 -2.12 -6.50
C VAL A 136 0.10 -3.01 -5.87
N ILE A 137 -0.29 -2.70 -4.64
CA ILE A 137 -1.45 -3.29 -3.98
C ILE A 137 -2.47 -2.19 -3.66
N SER A 138 -3.73 -2.44 -4.01
CA SER A 138 -4.81 -1.48 -3.79
C SER A 138 -6.16 -2.19 -3.63
N GLY A 139 -7.01 -1.64 -2.78
CA GLY A 139 -8.35 -2.19 -2.51
C GLY A 139 -9.01 -1.52 -1.30
N PRO A 140 -10.20 -2.00 -0.89
CA PRO A 140 -10.91 -1.55 0.29
C PRO A 140 -10.25 -2.12 1.55
N THR A 141 -9.21 -1.44 2.04
CA THR A 141 -8.35 -1.92 3.13
C THR A 141 -8.23 -0.86 4.22
N PHE A 142 -9.25 -0.73 5.07
CA PHE A 142 -9.18 0.15 6.23
C PHE A 142 -8.19 -0.42 7.25
N ALA A 143 -7.23 0.41 7.68
CA ALA A 143 -6.13 -0.02 8.53
C ALA A 143 -6.60 -0.69 9.85
N LYS A 144 -7.64 -0.15 10.48
CA LYS A 144 -8.19 -0.71 11.73
C LYS A 144 -8.78 -2.10 11.53
N GLU A 145 -9.52 -2.32 10.45
CA GLU A 145 -10.12 -3.61 10.13
C GLU A 145 -9.06 -4.65 9.78
N LEU A 146 -8.10 -4.26 8.96
CA LEU A 146 -6.97 -5.09 8.58
C LEU A 146 -6.14 -5.50 9.81
N ALA A 147 -5.80 -4.54 10.67
CA ALA A 147 -5.06 -4.79 11.91
C ALA A 147 -5.84 -5.66 12.90
N ALA A 148 -7.16 -5.55 12.94
CA ALA A 148 -8.03 -6.43 13.73
C ALA A 148 -8.15 -7.85 13.15
N GLY A 149 -7.67 -8.10 11.91
CA GLY A 149 -7.75 -9.39 11.25
C GLY A 149 -9.11 -9.70 10.63
N LEU A 150 -9.90 -8.66 10.36
CA LEU A 150 -11.19 -8.82 9.67
C LEU A 150 -10.97 -9.21 8.20
N PRO A 151 -11.92 -9.94 7.59
CA PRO A 151 -11.81 -10.35 6.20
C PRO A 151 -11.60 -9.15 5.27
N THR A 152 -10.50 -9.17 4.55
CA THR A 152 -10.07 -8.09 3.65
C THR A 152 -9.63 -8.68 2.32
N ALA A 153 -9.92 -7.98 1.24
CA ALA A 153 -9.48 -8.34 -0.10
C ALA A 153 -8.75 -7.17 -0.77
N ILE A 154 -7.70 -7.48 -1.54
CA ILE A 154 -6.88 -6.48 -2.22
C ILE A 154 -6.50 -6.95 -3.62
N SER A 155 -6.41 -6.02 -4.56
CA SER A 155 -5.83 -6.25 -5.89
C SER A 155 -4.32 -6.05 -5.85
N LEU A 156 -3.60 -6.91 -6.55
CA LEU A 156 -2.16 -6.85 -6.78
C LEU A 156 -1.90 -6.77 -8.27
N ALA A 157 -1.15 -5.77 -8.71
CA ALA A 157 -0.62 -5.71 -10.08
C ALA A 157 0.89 -5.54 -10.04
N SER A 158 1.60 -6.12 -11.02
CA SER A 158 3.06 -6.05 -11.10
C SER A 158 3.54 -5.96 -12.54
N THR A 159 4.72 -5.36 -12.73
CA THR A 159 5.44 -5.35 -14.00
C THR A 159 6.21 -6.65 -14.27
N ASP A 160 6.28 -7.54 -13.26
CA ASP A 160 6.99 -8.82 -13.31
C ASP A 160 6.10 -9.92 -12.74
N GLN A 161 5.82 -10.96 -13.52
CA GLN A 161 4.89 -12.04 -13.12
C GLN A 161 5.44 -12.86 -11.97
N THR A 162 6.74 -13.14 -11.94
CA THR A 162 7.37 -13.90 -10.84
C THR A 162 7.25 -13.13 -9.52
N PHE A 163 7.42 -11.81 -9.59
CA PHE A 163 7.23 -10.95 -8.42
C PHE A 163 5.76 -10.92 -7.98
N ALA A 164 4.81 -10.86 -8.92
CA ALA A 164 3.39 -10.93 -8.59
C ALA A 164 3.03 -12.23 -7.87
N ASP A 165 3.51 -13.38 -8.39
CA ASP A 165 3.24 -14.70 -7.82
C ASP A 165 3.83 -14.83 -6.39
N ASP A 166 5.08 -14.40 -6.22
CA ASP A 166 5.73 -14.36 -4.91
C ASP A 166 4.97 -13.47 -3.91
N LEU A 167 4.60 -12.25 -4.32
CA LEU A 167 3.85 -11.32 -3.46
C LEU A 167 2.47 -11.87 -3.11
N GLN A 168 1.80 -12.51 -4.07
CA GLN A 168 0.51 -13.12 -3.81
C GLN A 168 0.61 -14.19 -2.72
N GLN A 169 1.64 -15.05 -2.77
CA GLN A 169 1.89 -16.06 -1.75
C GLN A 169 2.24 -15.44 -0.39
N LEU A 170 3.08 -14.39 -0.38
CA LEU A 170 3.52 -13.70 0.82
C LEU A 170 2.38 -12.98 1.56
N LEU A 171 1.54 -12.29 0.80
CA LEU A 171 0.48 -11.46 1.34
C LEU A 171 -0.77 -12.26 1.65
N HIS A 172 -1.03 -13.35 0.92
CA HIS A 172 -2.26 -14.12 1.06
C HIS A 172 -2.33 -14.83 2.41
N CYS A 173 -3.28 -14.43 3.24
CA CYS A 173 -3.59 -15.05 4.53
C CYS A 173 -4.96 -15.73 4.46
N GLY A 174 -4.98 -16.96 4.08
CA GLY A 174 -6.09 -17.90 3.97
C GLY A 174 -7.52 -17.37 4.18
N LYS A 175 -7.84 -16.95 5.40
CA LYS A 175 -9.21 -16.54 5.76
C LYS A 175 -9.39 -15.04 5.91
N SER A 176 -8.34 -14.29 6.24
CA SER A 176 -8.47 -12.88 6.64
C SER A 176 -7.96 -11.90 5.59
N PHE A 177 -6.98 -12.25 4.77
CA PHE A 177 -6.43 -11.34 3.77
C PHE A 177 -6.26 -12.04 2.42
N ARG A 178 -7.13 -11.72 1.48
CA ARG A 178 -7.13 -12.30 0.14
C ARG A 178 -6.52 -11.36 -0.87
N VAL A 179 -5.56 -11.86 -1.65
CA VAL A 179 -4.87 -11.11 -2.70
C VAL A 179 -5.26 -11.67 -4.05
N TYR A 180 -5.74 -10.82 -4.93
CA TYR A 180 -6.14 -11.14 -6.29
C TYR A 180 -5.21 -10.46 -7.28
N SER A 181 -4.56 -11.25 -8.12
CA SER A 181 -3.72 -10.74 -9.20
C SER A 181 -4.60 -10.04 -10.26
N ASN A 182 -4.15 -8.89 -10.72
CA ASN A 182 -4.77 -8.12 -11.80
C ASN A 182 -3.65 -7.67 -12.77
N PRO A 183 -3.74 -7.95 -14.07
CA PRO A 183 -2.71 -7.55 -15.03
C PRO A 183 -2.69 -6.04 -15.31
N ASP A 184 -3.75 -5.31 -14.96
CA ASP A 184 -3.89 -3.88 -15.23
C ASP A 184 -3.18 -3.03 -14.17
N PHE A 185 -1.88 -2.82 -14.38
CA PHE A 185 -1.03 -2.06 -13.47
C PHE A 185 -1.44 -0.58 -13.35
N ILE A 186 -1.93 0.01 -14.44
CA ILE A 186 -2.43 1.40 -14.45
C ILE A 186 -3.77 1.49 -13.73
N GLY A 187 -4.70 0.60 -14.05
CA GLY A 187 -6.05 0.62 -13.47
C GLY A 187 -6.07 0.41 -11.98
N VAL A 188 -5.25 -0.50 -11.45
CA VAL A 188 -5.14 -0.74 -10.00
C VAL A 188 -4.63 0.49 -9.27
N GLN A 189 -3.65 1.22 -9.82
CA GLN A 189 -3.15 2.47 -9.24
C GLN A 189 -4.19 3.57 -9.28
N LEU A 190 -4.77 3.80 -10.46
CA LEU A 190 -5.72 4.87 -10.70
C LEU A 190 -7.00 4.68 -9.86
N GLY A 191 -7.51 3.45 -9.81
CA GLY A 191 -8.66 3.11 -8.98
C GLY A 191 -8.41 3.46 -7.51
N GLY A 192 -7.28 3.06 -6.97
CA GLY A 192 -6.90 3.38 -5.59
C GLY A 192 -6.73 4.88 -5.31
N ALA A 193 -6.34 5.66 -6.32
CA ALA A 193 -6.19 7.12 -6.20
C ALA A 193 -7.54 7.85 -6.26
N VAL A 194 -8.35 7.57 -7.28
CA VAL A 194 -9.59 8.32 -7.59
C VAL A 194 -10.75 7.89 -6.71
N LYS A 195 -10.82 6.62 -6.32
CA LYS A 195 -11.87 6.08 -5.46
C LYS A 195 -12.06 6.88 -4.17
N ASN A 196 -10.96 7.30 -3.55
CA ASN A 196 -11.03 8.08 -2.32
C ASN A 196 -11.70 9.45 -2.53
N VAL A 197 -11.50 10.08 -3.69
CA VAL A 197 -12.16 11.35 -4.04
C VAL A 197 -13.68 11.15 -4.13
N ILE A 198 -14.11 10.08 -4.80
CA ILE A 198 -15.54 9.73 -4.93
C ILE A 198 -16.14 9.40 -3.56
N ALA A 199 -15.43 8.64 -2.73
CA ALA A 199 -15.88 8.28 -1.38
C ALA A 199 -16.03 9.49 -0.47
N ILE A 200 -15.08 10.45 -0.52
CA ILE A 200 -15.17 11.71 0.22
C ILE A 200 -16.37 12.52 -0.26
N GLY A 201 -16.56 12.67 -1.58
CA GLY A 201 -17.71 13.36 -2.14
C GLY A 201 -19.04 12.72 -1.73
N ALA A 202 -19.13 11.39 -1.72
CA ALA A 202 -20.31 10.68 -1.26
C ALA A 202 -20.58 10.93 0.24
N GLY A 203 -19.56 10.90 1.08
CA GLY A 203 -19.68 11.22 2.50
C GLY A 203 -20.07 12.68 2.75
N MET A 204 -19.57 13.63 1.97
CA MET A 204 -20.01 15.02 2.02
C MET A 204 -21.48 15.17 1.64
N SER A 205 -21.94 14.49 0.60
CA SER A 205 -23.34 14.46 0.19
C SER A 205 -24.25 13.94 1.32
N ASP A 206 -23.86 12.90 2.02
CA ASP A 206 -24.58 12.37 3.18
C ASP A 206 -24.56 13.37 4.35
N GLY A 207 -23.43 13.98 4.65
CA GLY A 207 -23.29 14.96 5.75
C GLY A 207 -24.11 16.23 5.56
N ILE A 208 -24.34 16.67 4.31
CA ILE A 208 -25.19 17.80 3.94
C ILE A 208 -26.68 17.40 3.96
N GLY A 209 -27.00 16.10 3.98
CA GLY A 209 -28.36 15.60 4.00
C GLY A 209 -29.05 15.52 2.63
N PHE A 210 -28.30 15.40 1.53
CA PHE A 210 -28.88 15.28 0.18
C PHE A 210 -29.59 13.96 -0.06
N GLY A 211 -29.35 12.94 0.76
CA GLY A 211 -30.03 11.66 0.70
C GLY A 211 -29.47 10.66 -0.30
N ALA A 212 -30.08 9.47 -0.33
CA ALA A 212 -29.58 8.31 -1.07
C ALA A 212 -29.55 8.51 -2.60
N ASN A 213 -30.52 9.25 -3.17
CA ASN A 213 -30.55 9.50 -4.61
C ASN A 213 -29.33 10.31 -5.08
N ALA A 214 -28.99 11.37 -4.36
CA ALA A 214 -27.83 12.20 -4.67
C ALA A 214 -26.52 11.42 -4.50
N ARG A 215 -26.37 10.67 -3.40
CA ARG A 215 -25.23 9.80 -3.18
C ARG A 215 -25.04 8.78 -4.31
N THR A 216 -26.11 8.07 -4.70
CA THR A 216 -26.07 7.09 -5.78
C THR A 216 -25.68 7.73 -7.11
N ALA A 217 -26.28 8.89 -7.44
CA ALA A 217 -25.94 9.64 -8.65
C ALA A 217 -24.47 10.07 -8.68
N LEU A 218 -23.94 10.56 -7.55
CA LEU A 218 -22.53 10.97 -7.42
C LEU A 218 -21.59 9.78 -7.62
N ILE A 219 -21.86 8.64 -6.98
CA ILE A 219 -21.05 7.43 -7.12
C ILE A 219 -21.07 6.93 -8.55
N THR A 220 -22.26 6.82 -9.16
CA THR A 220 -22.41 6.37 -10.55
C THR A 220 -21.65 7.28 -11.52
N ARG A 221 -21.77 8.59 -11.34
CA ARG A 221 -21.07 9.57 -12.16
C ARG A 221 -19.57 9.50 -11.95
N GLY A 222 -19.13 9.39 -10.69
CA GLY A 222 -17.71 9.26 -10.34
C GLY A 222 -17.05 8.03 -10.96
N LEU A 223 -17.73 6.88 -10.94
CA LEU A 223 -17.26 5.64 -11.57
C LEU A 223 -17.15 5.80 -13.10
N ALA A 224 -18.10 6.47 -13.74
CA ALA A 224 -18.06 6.73 -15.18
C ALA A 224 -16.88 7.65 -15.56
N GLU A 225 -16.59 8.69 -14.74
CA GLU A 225 -15.43 9.57 -14.95
C GLU A 225 -14.12 8.82 -14.73
N MET A 226 -14.03 8.01 -13.68
CA MET A 226 -12.85 7.18 -13.42
C MET A 226 -12.57 6.21 -14.56
N SER A 227 -13.60 5.56 -15.12
CA SER A 227 -13.45 4.66 -16.27
C SER A 227 -12.97 5.40 -17.52
N ARG A 228 -13.47 6.62 -17.78
CA ARG A 228 -13.02 7.45 -18.91
C ARG A 228 -11.56 7.88 -18.74
N LEU A 229 -11.20 8.36 -17.57
CA LEU A 229 -9.82 8.73 -17.25
C LEU A 229 -8.88 7.53 -17.39
N GLY A 230 -9.31 6.38 -16.86
CA GLY A 230 -8.56 5.14 -16.98
C GLY A 230 -8.32 4.72 -18.42
N ALA A 231 -9.35 4.71 -19.24
CA ALA A 231 -9.24 4.39 -20.66
C ALA A 231 -8.29 5.34 -21.40
N ALA A 232 -8.32 6.64 -21.07
CA ALA A 232 -7.38 7.63 -21.65
C ALA A 232 -5.92 7.40 -21.24
N LEU A 233 -5.68 6.78 -20.09
CA LEU A 233 -4.34 6.42 -19.60
C LEU A 233 -3.92 5.00 -19.97
N GLY A 234 -4.76 4.25 -20.66
CA GLY A 234 -4.47 2.87 -21.09
C GLY A 234 -4.85 1.78 -20.11
N ALA A 235 -5.68 2.09 -19.10
CA ALA A 235 -6.24 1.10 -18.18
C ALA A 235 -7.41 0.34 -18.80
N ASP A 236 -7.66 -0.87 -18.31
CA ASP A 236 -8.85 -1.64 -18.63
C ASP A 236 -10.07 -1.10 -17.84
N PRO A 237 -11.14 -0.64 -18.50
CA PRO A 237 -12.36 -0.20 -17.81
C PRO A 237 -12.96 -1.24 -16.86
N ALA A 238 -12.79 -2.53 -17.11
CA ALA A 238 -13.27 -3.60 -16.26
C ALA A 238 -12.62 -3.59 -14.87
N THR A 239 -11.39 -3.10 -14.75
CA THR A 239 -10.68 -2.97 -13.47
C THR A 239 -11.44 -2.09 -12.48
N PHE A 240 -12.12 -1.05 -12.96
CA PHE A 240 -12.87 -0.11 -12.12
C PHE A 240 -14.21 -0.64 -11.63
N MET A 241 -14.69 -1.73 -12.22
CA MET A 241 -15.90 -2.44 -11.77
C MET A 241 -15.59 -3.53 -10.75
N GLY A 242 -14.33 -3.70 -10.40
CA GLY A 242 -13.83 -4.65 -9.39
C GLY A 242 -13.30 -3.95 -8.14
N MET A 243 -12.52 -4.70 -7.34
CA MET A 243 -11.98 -4.23 -6.05
C MET A 243 -11.08 -3.00 -6.13
N ALA A 244 -10.50 -2.70 -7.28
CA ALA A 244 -9.71 -1.48 -7.46
C ALA A 244 -10.57 -0.22 -7.61
N GLY A 245 -11.83 -0.36 -8.06
CA GLY A 245 -12.74 0.74 -8.33
C GLY A 245 -13.94 0.86 -7.38
N LEU A 246 -14.51 -0.23 -6.92
CA LEU A 246 -15.70 -0.27 -6.05
C LEU A 246 -15.36 -0.46 -4.58
#